data_11e6fa7a636c0c0833d84198c883ab55
#
_entry.id   11e6fa7a636c0c0833d84198c883ab55
#
_cell.length_a   1.000
_cell.length_b   1.000
_cell.length_c   1.000
_cell.angle_alpha   90.00
_cell.angle_beta   90.00
_cell.angle_gamma   90.00
#
_symmetry.space_group_name_H-M   'P 1'
#
loop_
_entity.id
_entity.type
_entity.pdbx_description
1 polymer ?
#
loop_
_entity_poly.entity_id
_entity_poly.type
_entity_poly.pdbx_seq_one_letter_code
_entity_poly.pdbx_strand_id
1 'polypeptide(L)'
;MKQYLDLLQKILDEGVRKEDRTGTGTISIFGHQMRFDLSEGFPLLTTKKVHLKSIIYELLWFLQGNTNAKWLQERGVRIWNEWADPETGDLGHIYGYQWRSWPDYNGGFIDQIQQAVDTIKRDPDCRRIIVSAWNVADLKNMNLPPCHAFFQFYVANGKLSLQLYQRSADCFLGVPFNIASYALLCMMMAQVCGLQPGDFIHTTGDTHIYLNHLDQVHLQLSRQPRKLPRMVINPEVNDIFKFQYEDFQLEDYDPYPAIKGVVSV
;
A
#
# COMPACT_ATOMS: atom_id res chain seq x y z
N MET A 1 -6.06 -10.71 10.77
CA MET A 1 -6.20 -10.83 9.28
C MET A 1 -7.54 -11.45 8.84
N LYS A 2 -8.47 -11.67 9.78
CA LYS A 2 -9.82 -12.18 9.46
C LYS A 2 -10.57 -11.25 8.50
N GLN A 3 -10.49 -9.93 8.72
CA GLN A 3 -11.16 -8.92 7.88
C GLN A 3 -10.80 -9.01 6.39
N TYR A 4 -9.58 -9.43 6.05
CA TYR A 4 -9.20 -9.67 4.65
C TYR A 4 -9.85 -10.95 4.07
N LEU A 5 -9.93 -12.04 4.85
CA LEU A 5 -10.63 -13.26 4.41
C LEU A 5 -12.14 -13.01 4.29
N ASP A 6 -12.72 -12.26 5.22
CA ASP A 6 -14.13 -11.86 5.16
C ASP A 6 -14.41 -11.03 3.89
N LEU A 7 -13.47 -10.17 3.47
CA LEU A 7 -13.58 -9.46 2.20
C LEU A 7 -13.58 -10.40 1.00
N LEU A 8 -12.63 -11.36 0.93
CA LEU A 8 -12.60 -12.34 -0.16
C LEU A 8 -13.89 -13.13 -0.26
N GLN A 9 -14.41 -13.61 0.89
CA GLN A 9 -15.67 -14.35 0.94
C GLN A 9 -16.84 -13.47 0.49
N LYS A 10 -16.89 -12.22 0.97
CA LYS A 10 -17.94 -11.27 0.58
C LYS A 10 -17.96 -11.04 -0.94
N ILE A 11 -16.80 -10.91 -1.59
CA ILE A 11 -16.75 -10.73 -3.05
C ILE A 11 -17.27 -11.97 -3.77
N LEU A 12 -16.96 -13.18 -3.29
CA LEU A 12 -17.47 -14.42 -3.89
C LEU A 12 -18.99 -14.55 -3.74
N ASP A 13 -19.55 -14.12 -2.60
CA ASP A 13 -20.97 -14.28 -2.28
C ASP A 13 -21.86 -13.20 -2.89
N GLU A 14 -21.38 -11.95 -2.94
CA GLU A 14 -22.18 -10.76 -3.29
C GLU A 14 -21.72 -10.07 -4.58
N GLY A 15 -20.53 -10.45 -5.09
CA GLY A 15 -19.90 -9.74 -6.20
C GLY A 15 -20.60 -9.98 -7.54
N VAL A 16 -20.53 -8.96 -8.40
CA VAL A 16 -21.05 -8.99 -9.76
C VAL A 16 -19.93 -9.28 -10.75
N ARG A 17 -20.19 -10.18 -11.69
CA ARG A 17 -19.28 -10.45 -12.82
C ARG A 17 -19.20 -9.24 -13.73
N LYS A 18 -17.99 -8.83 -14.09
CA LYS A 18 -17.73 -7.72 -15.02
C LYS A 18 -16.58 -8.06 -15.94
N GLU A 19 -16.68 -7.57 -17.16
CA GLU A 19 -15.52 -7.47 -18.05
C GLU A 19 -14.61 -6.34 -17.58
N ASP A 20 -13.32 -6.45 -17.89
CA ASP A 20 -12.32 -5.45 -17.54
C ASP A 20 -11.35 -5.18 -18.71
N ARG A 21 -10.53 -4.14 -18.57
CA ARG A 21 -9.57 -3.71 -19.60
C ARG A 21 -8.59 -4.82 -20.01
N THR A 22 -8.25 -5.73 -19.08
CA THR A 22 -7.29 -6.82 -19.35
C THR A 22 -7.90 -7.98 -20.11
N GLY A 23 -9.23 -8.04 -20.27
CA GLY A 23 -9.96 -9.16 -20.86
C GLY A 23 -10.02 -10.42 -19.99
N THR A 24 -9.47 -10.38 -18.76
CA THR A 24 -9.52 -11.51 -17.82
C THR A 24 -10.90 -11.68 -17.21
N GLY A 25 -11.61 -10.57 -16.99
CA GLY A 25 -12.86 -10.51 -16.24
C GLY A 25 -12.66 -10.57 -14.73
N THR A 26 -13.63 -10.02 -14.00
CA THR A 26 -13.60 -9.92 -12.54
C THR A 26 -14.92 -10.30 -11.90
N ILE A 27 -14.90 -10.63 -10.61
CA ILE A 27 -16.05 -10.54 -9.71
C ILE A 27 -15.75 -9.39 -8.76
N SER A 28 -16.67 -8.40 -8.65
CA SER A 28 -16.41 -7.20 -7.88
C SER A 28 -17.61 -6.73 -7.06
N ILE A 29 -17.31 -6.04 -5.95
CA ILE A 29 -18.21 -5.21 -5.18
C ILE A 29 -17.73 -3.77 -5.23
N PHE A 30 -18.62 -2.80 -4.97
CA PHE A 30 -18.24 -1.39 -4.92
C PHE A 30 -18.33 -0.86 -3.49
N GLY A 31 -17.19 -0.47 -2.94
CA GLY A 31 -17.06 0.07 -1.60
C GLY A 31 -16.94 -0.99 -0.51
N HIS A 32 -15.76 -1.01 0.15
CA HIS A 32 -15.51 -1.82 1.35
C HIS A 32 -14.49 -1.13 2.25
N GLN A 33 -14.54 -1.43 3.55
CA GLN A 33 -13.57 -0.92 4.51
C GLN A 33 -13.10 -2.02 5.45
N MET A 34 -11.78 -2.11 5.62
CA MET A 34 -11.12 -2.95 6.61
C MET A 34 -10.39 -2.07 7.62
N ARG A 35 -10.31 -2.52 8.88
CA ARG A 35 -9.56 -1.85 9.95
C ARG A 35 -8.58 -2.84 10.58
N PHE A 36 -7.35 -2.39 10.80
CA PHE A 36 -6.26 -3.15 11.39
C PHE A 36 -5.68 -2.35 12.56
N ASP A 37 -5.84 -2.85 13.78
CA ASP A 37 -5.18 -2.29 14.98
C ASP A 37 -3.71 -2.70 14.94
N LEU A 38 -2.81 -1.72 14.77
CA LEU A 38 -1.37 -1.98 14.65
C LEU A 38 -0.73 -2.37 15.99
N SER A 39 -1.44 -2.24 17.10
CA SER A 39 -1.00 -2.74 18.40
C SER A 39 -1.13 -4.27 18.53
N GLU A 40 -1.99 -4.92 17.72
CA GLU A 40 -2.15 -6.37 17.69
C GLU A 40 -1.05 -7.11 16.91
N GLY A 41 -0.26 -6.37 16.13
CA GLY A 41 0.82 -6.89 15.29
C GLY A 41 0.83 -6.27 13.89
N PHE A 42 1.82 -6.63 13.10
CA PHE A 42 1.97 -6.14 11.73
C PHE A 42 1.04 -6.91 10.79
N PRO A 43 0.13 -6.24 10.04
CA PRO A 43 -0.89 -6.90 9.24
C PRO A 43 -0.33 -7.48 7.93
N LEU A 44 0.61 -8.41 8.04
CA LEU A 44 1.14 -9.22 6.95
C LEU A 44 0.41 -10.57 6.91
N LEU A 45 -0.14 -10.94 5.77
CA LEU A 45 -0.93 -12.16 5.62
C LEU A 45 -0.15 -13.41 6.04
N THR A 46 -0.81 -14.27 6.83
CA THR A 46 -0.29 -15.58 7.20
C THR A 46 -0.93 -16.73 6.41
N THR A 47 -2.08 -16.50 5.78
CA THR A 47 -2.76 -17.51 4.94
C THR A 47 -2.08 -17.77 3.61
N LYS A 48 -1.18 -16.91 3.19
CA LYS A 48 -0.16 -17.13 2.16
C LYS A 48 1.07 -16.30 2.48
N LYS A 49 2.26 -16.79 2.12
CA LYS A 49 3.50 -16.03 2.25
C LYS A 49 3.49 -14.83 1.29
N VAL A 50 3.74 -13.64 1.82
CA VAL A 50 3.86 -12.38 1.07
C VAL A 50 5.34 -11.95 1.03
N HIS A 51 5.78 -11.39 -0.09
CA HIS A 51 7.19 -11.02 -0.30
C HIS A 51 7.49 -9.64 0.30
N LEU A 52 7.74 -9.58 1.61
CA LEU A 52 7.97 -8.35 2.36
C LEU A 52 9.10 -7.47 1.79
N LYS A 53 10.17 -8.09 1.26
CA LYS A 53 11.28 -7.35 0.64
C LYS A 53 10.79 -6.39 -0.45
N SER A 54 9.89 -6.83 -1.31
CA SER A 54 9.33 -5.99 -2.37
C SER A 54 8.50 -4.84 -1.80
N ILE A 55 7.73 -5.09 -0.74
CA ILE A 55 6.90 -4.08 -0.08
C ILE A 55 7.77 -2.97 0.53
N ILE A 56 8.82 -3.33 1.26
CA ILE A 56 9.73 -2.36 1.88
C ILE A 56 10.42 -1.52 0.81
N TYR A 57 11.03 -2.15 -0.20
CA TYR A 57 11.73 -1.40 -1.25
C TYR A 57 10.79 -0.51 -2.08
N GLU A 58 9.56 -0.95 -2.37
CA GLU A 58 8.58 -0.12 -3.05
C GLU A 58 8.22 1.12 -2.23
N LEU A 59 7.95 0.95 -0.92
CA LEU A 59 7.64 2.08 -0.04
C LEU A 59 8.81 3.07 0.06
N LEU A 60 10.04 2.58 0.22
CA LEU A 60 11.24 3.42 0.25
C LEU A 60 11.44 4.15 -1.08
N TRP A 61 11.16 3.49 -2.19
CA TRP A 61 11.23 4.06 -3.54
C TRP A 61 10.20 5.20 -3.72
N PHE A 62 8.96 5.03 -3.26
CA PHE A 62 7.97 6.12 -3.23
C PHE A 62 8.44 7.30 -2.37
N LEU A 63 8.95 7.03 -1.17
CA LEU A 63 9.43 8.07 -0.24
C LEU A 63 10.64 8.83 -0.77
N GLN A 64 11.43 8.24 -1.66
CA GLN A 64 12.52 8.93 -2.36
C GLN A 64 12.03 9.80 -3.53
N GLY A 65 10.73 9.79 -3.86
CA GLY A 65 10.21 10.47 -5.04
C GLY A 65 10.63 9.84 -6.36
N ASN A 66 11.17 8.62 -6.31
CA ASN A 66 11.68 7.93 -7.49
C ASN A 66 10.54 7.25 -8.25
N THR A 67 10.63 7.24 -9.58
CA THR A 67 9.64 6.66 -10.50
C THR A 67 10.27 5.71 -11.52
N ASN A 68 11.57 5.41 -11.38
CA ASN A 68 12.27 4.53 -12.30
C ASN A 68 12.40 3.12 -11.73
N ALA A 69 11.86 2.13 -12.44
CA ALA A 69 11.84 0.74 -12.02
C ALA A 69 13.24 0.07 -11.94
N LYS A 70 14.25 0.61 -12.63
CA LYS A 70 15.63 0.07 -12.57
C LYS A 70 16.16 0.08 -11.15
N TRP A 71 15.84 1.09 -10.35
CA TRP A 71 16.21 1.15 -8.94
C TRP A 71 15.67 -0.04 -8.13
N LEU A 72 14.44 -0.46 -8.41
CA LEU A 72 13.83 -1.65 -7.81
C LEU A 72 14.46 -2.94 -8.35
N GLN A 73 14.71 -3.02 -9.67
CA GLN A 73 15.29 -4.19 -10.32
C GLN A 73 16.69 -4.51 -9.79
N GLU A 74 17.53 -3.50 -9.56
CA GLU A 74 18.86 -3.62 -8.95
C GLU A 74 18.82 -4.25 -7.54
N ARG A 75 17.67 -4.13 -6.86
CA ARG A 75 17.41 -4.72 -5.53
C ARG A 75 16.65 -6.05 -5.59
N GLY A 76 16.47 -6.58 -6.81
CA GLY A 76 15.77 -7.85 -7.06
C GLY A 76 14.24 -7.76 -6.96
N VAL A 77 13.68 -6.54 -7.03
CA VAL A 77 12.24 -6.28 -7.00
C VAL A 77 11.76 -6.00 -8.42
N ARG A 78 10.73 -6.74 -8.88
CA ARG A 78 10.28 -6.70 -10.27
C ARG A 78 8.78 -6.42 -10.42
N ILE A 79 8.12 -5.99 -9.36
CA ILE A 79 6.65 -5.82 -9.30
C ILE A 79 6.13 -4.67 -10.18
N TRP A 80 7.00 -3.89 -10.79
CA TRP A 80 6.67 -2.78 -11.68
C TRP A 80 7.10 -2.98 -13.14
N ASN A 81 7.70 -4.14 -13.46
CA ASN A 81 8.29 -4.38 -14.78
C ASN A 81 7.27 -4.31 -15.92
N GLU A 82 6.03 -4.77 -15.69
CA GLU A 82 4.98 -4.83 -16.70
C GLU A 82 4.51 -3.45 -17.17
N TRP A 83 4.72 -2.41 -16.36
CA TRP A 83 4.29 -1.03 -16.66
C TRP A 83 5.45 -0.08 -16.99
N ALA A 84 6.68 -0.47 -16.66
CA ALA A 84 7.86 0.34 -16.92
C ALA A 84 8.19 0.36 -18.41
N ASP A 85 8.67 1.51 -18.90
CA ASP A 85 9.28 1.58 -20.22
C ASP A 85 10.43 0.57 -20.31
N PRO A 86 10.45 -0.31 -21.31
CA PRO A 86 11.40 -1.42 -21.36
C PRO A 86 12.85 -1.00 -21.55
N GLU A 87 13.11 0.18 -22.13
CA GLU A 87 14.46 0.69 -22.40
C GLU A 87 14.96 1.56 -21.24
N THR A 88 14.13 2.49 -20.80
CA THR A 88 14.50 3.49 -19.79
C THR A 88 14.19 3.07 -18.36
N GLY A 89 13.18 2.20 -18.18
CA GLY A 89 12.64 1.83 -16.86
C GLY A 89 11.72 2.88 -16.26
N ASP A 90 11.40 3.95 -17.00
CA ASP A 90 10.55 5.03 -16.51
C ASP A 90 9.09 4.62 -16.40
N LEU A 91 8.40 5.15 -15.40
CA LEU A 91 6.97 4.93 -15.12
C LEU A 91 6.16 6.23 -15.19
N GLY A 92 6.83 7.35 -15.49
CA GLY A 92 6.22 8.67 -15.50
C GLY A 92 5.94 9.19 -14.08
N HIS A 93 5.01 10.12 -13.97
CA HIS A 93 4.75 10.88 -12.73
C HIS A 93 3.89 10.13 -11.71
N ILE A 94 4.20 8.84 -11.47
CA ILE A 94 3.45 8.00 -10.53
C ILE A 94 3.74 8.36 -9.06
N TYR A 95 3.18 7.63 -8.13
CA TYR A 95 3.17 7.78 -6.66
C TYR A 95 4.31 8.62 -6.05
N GLY A 96 5.57 8.23 -6.22
CA GLY A 96 6.71 8.92 -5.62
C GLY A 96 6.84 10.36 -6.09
N TYR A 97 6.63 10.61 -7.38
CA TYR A 97 6.63 11.96 -7.92
C TYR A 97 5.52 12.81 -7.31
N GLN A 98 4.28 12.32 -7.29
CA GLN A 98 3.15 13.06 -6.74
C GLN A 98 3.31 13.31 -5.23
N TRP A 99 3.83 12.36 -4.48
CA TRP A 99 4.04 12.52 -3.05
C TRP A 99 5.11 13.55 -2.68
N ARG A 100 6.18 13.64 -3.49
CA ARG A 100 7.38 14.40 -3.18
C ARG A 100 7.60 15.64 -4.05
N SER A 101 6.97 15.70 -5.20
CA SER A 101 7.21 16.75 -6.21
C SER A 101 5.90 17.15 -6.90
N TRP A 102 4.82 17.35 -6.14
CA TRP A 102 3.55 17.82 -6.69
C TRP A 102 3.75 19.24 -7.26
N PRO A 103 3.46 19.47 -8.56
CA PRO A 103 3.63 20.80 -9.15
C PRO A 103 2.75 21.86 -8.50
N ASP A 104 3.29 23.01 -8.15
CA ASP A 104 2.53 24.17 -7.68
C ASP A 104 2.27 25.19 -8.80
N TYR A 105 1.36 26.12 -8.56
CA TYR A 105 1.01 27.16 -9.55
C TYR A 105 2.10 28.23 -9.76
N ASN A 106 3.15 28.26 -8.93
CA ASN A 106 4.25 29.23 -9.00
C ASN A 106 5.49 28.63 -9.70
N GLY A 107 5.37 27.44 -10.28
CA GLY A 107 6.47 26.74 -10.94
C GLY A 107 7.42 26.02 -9.99
N GLY A 108 7.04 25.87 -8.73
CA GLY A 108 7.72 25.06 -7.73
C GLY A 108 7.09 23.67 -7.54
N PHE A 109 7.49 23.02 -6.45
CA PHE A 109 6.97 21.71 -6.07
C PHE A 109 6.57 21.67 -4.59
N ILE A 110 5.56 20.88 -4.29
CA ILE A 110 5.07 20.60 -2.95
C ILE A 110 5.49 19.18 -2.57
N ASP A 111 6.24 19.06 -1.48
CA ASP A 111 6.53 17.77 -0.83
C ASP A 111 5.42 17.47 0.18
N GLN A 112 4.44 16.67 -0.26
CA GLN A 112 3.27 16.33 0.57
C GLN A 112 3.65 15.48 1.79
N ILE A 113 4.67 14.62 1.70
CA ILE A 113 5.13 13.80 2.83
C ILE A 113 5.78 14.69 3.89
N GLN A 114 6.66 15.61 3.48
CA GLN A 114 7.25 16.56 4.43
C GLN A 114 6.19 17.44 5.09
N GLN A 115 5.22 17.94 4.31
CA GLN A 115 4.11 18.72 4.86
C GLN A 115 3.27 17.92 5.87
N ALA A 116 3.06 16.62 5.61
CA ALA A 116 2.34 15.75 6.55
C ALA A 116 3.12 15.62 7.87
N VAL A 117 4.43 15.33 7.81
CA VAL A 117 5.30 15.24 9.00
C VAL A 117 5.26 16.56 9.80
N ASP A 118 5.45 17.68 9.12
CA ASP A 118 5.49 19.01 9.76
C ASP A 118 4.15 19.35 10.40
N THR A 119 3.05 19.00 9.73
CA THR A 119 1.70 19.27 10.24
C THR A 119 1.38 18.39 11.44
N ILE A 120 1.69 17.08 11.42
CA ILE A 120 1.48 16.19 12.56
C ILE A 120 2.23 16.69 13.79
N LYS A 121 3.48 17.14 13.62
CA LYS A 121 4.31 17.67 14.74
C LYS A 121 3.81 18.99 15.29
N ARG A 122 3.32 19.89 14.43
CA ARG A 122 2.92 21.24 14.81
C ARG A 122 1.47 21.32 15.29
N ASP A 123 0.57 20.61 14.63
CA ASP A 123 -0.88 20.65 14.81
C ASP A 123 -1.49 19.26 14.61
N PRO A 124 -1.35 18.35 15.60
CA PRO A 124 -1.82 16.97 15.49
C PRO A 124 -3.34 16.86 15.33
N ASP A 125 -4.11 17.89 15.73
CA ASP A 125 -5.57 17.92 15.58
C ASP A 125 -6.02 18.38 14.17
N CYS A 126 -5.09 18.68 13.27
CA CYS A 126 -5.38 19.11 11.92
C CYS A 126 -6.13 18.01 11.12
N ARG A 127 -7.25 18.39 10.52
CA ARG A 127 -8.09 17.49 9.68
C ARG A 127 -7.70 17.50 8.20
N ARG A 128 -6.59 18.14 7.83
CA ARG A 128 -6.12 18.35 6.46
C ARG A 128 -4.78 17.67 6.18
N ILE A 129 -4.44 16.63 6.93
CA ILE A 129 -3.20 15.87 6.77
C ILE A 129 -3.47 14.79 5.71
N ILE A 130 -3.47 15.19 4.44
CA ILE A 130 -3.79 14.35 3.29
C ILE A 130 -2.60 14.33 2.33
N VAL A 131 -2.31 13.16 1.77
CA VAL A 131 -1.35 12.96 0.69
C VAL A 131 -2.09 12.34 -0.49
N SER A 132 -2.07 13.02 -1.64
CA SER A 132 -2.75 12.57 -2.86
C SER A 132 -1.73 12.16 -3.94
N ALA A 133 -1.97 10.99 -4.54
CA ALA A 133 -1.31 10.59 -5.77
C ALA A 133 -2.18 10.86 -7.01
N TRP A 134 -3.49 11.10 -6.81
CA TRP A 134 -4.44 11.34 -7.89
C TRP A 134 -4.41 12.80 -8.33
N ASN A 135 -3.57 13.10 -9.32
CA ASN A 135 -3.44 14.40 -9.95
C ASN A 135 -4.11 14.37 -11.32
N VAL A 136 -5.33 14.91 -11.42
CA VAL A 136 -6.14 14.85 -12.64
C VAL A 136 -5.42 15.46 -13.85
N ALA A 137 -4.66 16.54 -13.66
CA ALA A 137 -3.93 17.20 -14.74
C ALA A 137 -2.74 16.36 -15.27
N ASP A 138 -2.26 15.42 -14.47
CA ASP A 138 -1.02 14.68 -14.72
C ASP A 138 -1.23 13.20 -15.07
N LEU A 139 -2.49 12.71 -15.04
CA LEU A 139 -2.81 11.29 -15.30
C LEU A 139 -2.25 10.78 -16.64
N LYS A 140 -2.21 11.63 -17.66
CA LYS A 140 -1.68 11.27 -18.99
C LYS A 140 -0.17 11.06 -19.03
N ASN A 141 0.55 11.51 -18.00
CA ASN A 141 1.99 11.37 -17.84
C ASN A 141 2.35 10.19 -16.93
N MET A 142 1.41 9.31 -16.64
CA MET A 142 1.56 8.13 -15.78
C MET A 142 1.35 6.87 -16.62
N ASN A 143 2.30 5.94 -16.61
CA ASN A 143 2.13 4.64 -17.27
C ASN A 143 1.04 3.79 -16.61
N LEU A 144 0.82 3.99 -15.30
CA LEU A 144 -0.28 3.40 -14.55
C LEU A 144 -0.90 4.44 -13.61
N PRO A 145 -2.16 4.89 -13.86
CA PRO A 145 -2.87 5.79 -12.94
C PRO A 145 -3.00 5.18 -11.54
N PRO A 146 -2.77 5.96 -10.46
CA PRO A 146 -2.69 5.44 -9.10
C PRO A 146 -3.95 4.68 -8.65
N CYS A 147 -3.79 3.43 -8.23
CA CYS A 147 -4.86 2.64 -7.61
C CYS A 147 -5.13 3.11 -6.19
N HIS A 148 -4.09 3.21 -5.35
CA HIS A 148 -4.15 3.86 -4.03
C HIS A 148 -4.03 5.37 -4.21
N ALA A 149 -5.20 6.02 -4.30
CA ALA A 149 -5.34 7.36 -4.84
C ALA A 149 -4.93 8.45 -3.85
N PHE A 150 -5.29 8.31 -2.57
CA PHE A 150 -4.89 9.24 -1.50
C PHE A 150 -5.02 8.56 -0.13
N PHE A 151 -4.35 9.15 0.86
CA PHE A 151 -4.47 8.72 2.25
C PHE A 151 -4.46 9.93 3.19
N GLN A 152 -5.02 9.72 4.38
CA GLN A 152 -5.16 10.74 5.42
C GLN A 152 -4.63 10.20 6.75
N PHE A 153 -3.95 11.07 7.49
CA PHE A 153 -3.53 10.80 8.87
C PHE A 153 -4.49 11.40 9.88
N TYR A 154 -4.58 10.73 11.02
CA TYR A 154 -5.37 11.15 12.17
C TYR A 154 -4.63 10.85 13.47
N VAL A 155 -4.56 11.82 14.37
CA VAL A 155 -3.92 11.67 15.68
C VAL A 155 -4.97 11.72 16.77
N ALA A 156 -4.95 10.75 17.67
CA ALA A 156 -5.77 10.73 18.88
C ALA A 156 -5.09 9.92 19.99
N ASN A 157 -5.17 10.39 21.22
CA ASN A 157 -4.64 9.70 22.40
C ASN A 157 -3.16 9.29 22.26
N GLY A 158 -2.33 10.14 21.62
CA GLY A 158 -0.91 9.86 21.38
C GLY A 158 -0.64 8.79 20.30
N LYS A 159 -1.66 8.39 19.54
CA LYS A 159 -1.55 7.41 18.45
C LYS A 159 -1.81 8.06 17.10
N LEU A 160 -1.02 7.65 16.08
CA LEU A 160 -1.21 8.01 14.68
C LEU A 160 -1.91 6.88 13.94
N SER A 161 -3.04 7.20 13.30
CA SER A 161 -3.76 6.29 12.40
C SER A 161 -3.68 6.79 10.96
N LEU A 162 -3.81 5.87 10.00
CA LEU A 162 -3.80 6.18 8.57
C LEU A 162 -5.01 5.54 7.90
N GLN A 163 -5.74 6.32 7.10
CA GLN A 163 -6.80 5.81 6.23
C GLN A 163 -6.39 5.96 4.77
N LEU A 164 -6.36 4.85 4.04
CA LEU A 164 -6.15 4.79 2.60
C LEU A 164 -7.48 4.70 1.85
N TYR A 165 -7.64 5.48 0.77
CA TYR A 165 -8.62 5.21 -0.27
C TYR A 165 -7.95 4.62 -1.51
N GLN A 166 -8.31 3.38 -1.84
CA GLN A 166 -7.86 2.66 -3.04
C GLN A 166 -9.02 2.51 -4.02
N ARG A 167 -8.96 3.21 -5.17
CA ARG A 167 -10.05 3.25 -6.16
C ARG A 167 -10.28 1.93 -6.87
N SER A 168 -9.23 1.11 -7.01
CA SER A 168 -9.22 -0.18 -7.71
C SER A 168 -8.36 -1.16 -6.92
N ALA A 169 -8.92 -2.27 -6.48
CA ALA A 169 -8.32 -3.17 -5.53
C ALA A 169 -8.37 -4.62 -6.02
N ASP A 170 -7.27 -5.10 -6.64
CA ASP A 170 -7.04 -6.53 -6.86
C ASP A 170 -6.84 -7.21 -5.51
N CYS A 171 -7.87 -7.92 -5.06
CA CYS A 171 -7.90 -8.50 -3.73
C CYS A 171 -6.96 -9.67 -3.55
N PHE A 172 -6.53 -10.36 -4.63
CA PHE A 172 -5.65 -11.51 -4.48
C PHE A 172 -4.16 -11.13 -4.51
N LEU A 173 -3.71 -10.34 -5.48
CA LEU A 173 -2.29 -9.96 -5.59
C LEU A 173 -1.98 -8.62 -4.93
N GLY A 174 -2.73 -7.57 -5.25
CA GLY A 174 -2.42 -6.20 -4.86
C GLY A 174 -2.74 -5.86 -3.41
N VAL A 175 -3.96 -6.12 -2.95
CA VAL A 175 -4.43 -5.74 -1.61
C VAL A 175 -3.52 -6.23 -0.48
N PRO A 176 -2.99 -7.48 -0.47
CA PRO A 176 -2.04 -7.92 0.55
C PRO A 176 -0.78 -7.05 0.65
N PHE A 177 -0.25 -6.59 -0.47
CA PHE A 177 0.89 -5.67 -0.53
C PHE A 177 0.51 -4.30 0.01
N ASN A 178 -0.63 -3.77 -0.41
CA ASN A 178 -1.09 -2.44 -0.01
C ASN A 178 -1.38 -2.37 1.49
N ILE A 179 -2.00 -3.41 2.09
CA ILE A 179 -2.22 -3.48 3.54
C ILE A 179 -0.89 -3.35 4.29
N ALA A 180 0.10 -4.17 3.94
CA ALA A 180 1.39 -4.18 4.63
C ALA A 180 2.18 -2.88 4.38
N SER A 181 2.16 -2.36 3.15
CA SER A 181 2.87 -1.13 2.78
C SER A 181 2.36 0.09 3.56
N TYR A 182 1.03 0.30 3.60
CA TYR A 182 0.46 1.46 4.29
C TYR A 182 0.44 1.30 5.82
N ALA A 183 0.34 0.08 6.33
CA ALA A 183 0.58 -0.17 7.75
C ALA A 183 2.02 0.17 8.15
N LEU A 184 3.01 -0.22 7.33
CA LEU A 184 4.41 0.14 7.56
C LEU A 184 4.62 1.65 7.48
N LEU A 185 4.05 2.33 6.48
CA LEU A 185 4.10 3.80 6.38
C LEU A 185 3.51 4.46 7.63
N CYS A 186 2.37 3.97 8.15
CA CYS A 186 1.77 4.48 9.39
C CYS A 186 2.71 4.33 10.58
N MET A 187 3.37 3.17 10.73
CA MET A 187 4.34 2.92 11.81
C MET A 187 5.57 3.83 11.70
N MET A 188 6.13 4.00 10.49
CA MET A 188 7.27 4.89 10.22
C MET A 188 6.93 6.35 10.55
N MET A 189 5.77 6.83 10.08
CA MET A 189 5.29 8.20 10.34
C MET A 189 5.02 8.42 11.83
N ALA A 190 4.45 7.45 12.54
CA ALA A 190 4.26 7.53 13.98
C ALA A 190 5.61 7.69 14.70
N GLN A 191 6.61 6.86 14.37
CA GLN A 191 7.95 6.93 14.96
C GLN A 191 8.59 8.31 14.76
N VAL A 192 8.65 8.82 13.53
CA VAL A 192 9.32 10.11 13.24
C VAL A 192 8.58 11.32 13.81
N CYS A 193 7.29 11.16 14.13
CA CYS A 193 6.47 12.18 14.77
C CYS A 193 6.38 12.03 16.31
N GLY A 194 7.06 11.02 16.90
CA GLY A 194 7.05 10.79 18.35
C GLY A 194 5.71 10.25 18.87
N LEU A 195 4.95 9.56 18.04
CA LEU A 195 3.64 8.96 18.35
C LEU A 195 3.70 7.44 18.37
N GLN A 196 2.69 6.78 18.93
CA GLN A 196 2.50 5.35 18.81
C GLN A 196 1.68 5.03 17.55
N PRO A 197 1.90 3.87 16.90
CA PRO A 197 1.01 3.42 15.84
C PRO A 197 -0.42 3.18 16.37
N GLY A 198 -1.41 3.65 15.63
CA GLY A 198 -2.83 3.44 15.89
C GLY A 198 -3.43 2.41 14.94
N ASP A 199 -4.45 2.81 14.16
CA ASP A 199 -5.12 1.95 13.19
C ASP A 199 -4.64 2.23 11.77
N PHE A 200 -4.55 1.18 10.96
CA PHE A 200 -4.61 1.29 9.52
C PHE A 200 -6.02 0.99 9.03
N ILE A 201 -6.64 1.92 8.33
CA ILE A 201 -7.97 1.78 7.74
C ILE A 201 -7.82 1.73 6.22
N HIS A 202 -8.28 0.64 5.60
CA HIS A 202 -8.22 0.44 4.16
C HIS A 202 -9.63 0.53 3.56
N THR A 203 -9.90 1.62 2.87
CA THR A 203 -11.16 1.86 2.14
C THR A 203 -10.93 1.62 0.66
N THR A 204 -11.75 0.77 0.05
CA THR A 204 -11.62 0.39 -1.36
C THR A 204 -12.85 0.80 -2.15
N GLY A 205 -12.67 1.19 -3.42
CA GLY A 205 -13.73 1.48 -4.40
C GLY A 205 -14.14 0.23 -5.16
N ASP A 206 -13.71 0.06 -6.43
CA ASP A 206 -13.88 -1.19 -7.17
C ASP A 206 -12.99 -2.27 -6.56
N THR A 207 -13.61 -3.22 -5.90
CA THR A 207 -12.96 -4.22 -5.06
C THR A 207 -13.22 -5.59 -5.68
N HIS A 208 -12.18 -6.19 -6.27
CA HIS A 208 -12.40 -7.31 -7.18
C HIS A 208 -11.42 -8.47 -7.00
N ILE A 209 -11.87 -9.64 -7.47
CA ILE A 209 -11.08 -10.84 -7.71
C ILE A 209 -11.09 -11.10 -9.21
N TYR A 210 -9.93 -11.21 -9.84
CA TYR A 210 -9.82 -11.64 -11.23
C TYR A 210 -10.26 -13.10 -11.39
N LEU A 211 -10.94 -13.41 -12.49
CA LEU A 211 -11.51 -14.77 -12.72
C LEU A 211 -10.44 -15.86 -12.77
N ASN A 212 -9.23 -15.52 -13.18
CA ASN A 212 -8.08 -16.43 -13.18
C ASN A 212 -7.46 -16.68 -11.79
N HIS A 213 -7.99 -16.03 -10.72
CA HIS A 213 -7.53 -16.21 -9.33
C HIS A 213 -8.54 -16.93 -8.43
N LEU A 214 -9.66 -17.43 -8.97
CA LEU A 214 -10.72 -18.05 -8.15
C LEU A 214 -10.23 -19.27 -7.38
N ASP A 215 -9.49 -20.19 -8.03
CA ASP A 215 -8.95 -21.37 -7.37
C ASP A 215 -7.97 -21.02 -6.24
N GLN A 216 -7.15 -19.99 -6.48
CA GLN A 216 -6.20 -19.47 -5.51
C GLN A 216 -6.90 -18.84 -4.30
N VAL A 217 -7.99 -18.11 -4.53
CA VAL A 217 -8.81 -17.52 -3.47
C VAL A 217 -9.50 -18.61 -2.64
N HIS A 218 -10.09 -19.62 -3.27
CA HIS A 218 -10.67 -20.75 -2.55
C HIS A 218 -9.62 -21.51 -1.71
N LEU A 219 -8.43 -21.75 -2.25
CA LEU A 219 -7.33 -22.33 -1.48
C LEU A 219 -6.93 -21.44 -0.30
N GLN A 220 -6.87 -20.13 -0.48
CA GLN A 220 -6.53 -19.20 0.60
C GLN A 220 -7.60 -19.17 1.69
N LEU A 221 -8.88 -19.20 1.32
CA LEU A 221 -10.01 -19.24 2.25
C LEU A 221 -10.09 -20.56 3.05
N SER A 222 -9.53 -21.65 2.54
CA SER A 222 -9.45 -22.92 3.27
C SER A 222 -8.42 -22.90 4.43
N ARG A 223 -7.57 -21.87 4.51
CA ARG A 223 -6.49 -21.74 5.50
C ARG A 223 -6.91 -20.85 6.68
N GLN A 224 -6.61 -21.30 7.90
CA GLN A 224 -6.87 -20.48 9.10
C GLN A 224 -5.73 -19.45 9.30
N PRO A 225 -6.04 -18.18 9.60
CA PRO A 225 -5.03 -17.18 9.94
C PRO A 225 -4.22 -17.63 11.16
N ARG A 226 -2.90 -17.43 11.11
CA ARG A 226 -1.99 -17.60 12.23
C ARG A 226 -1.76 -16.27 12.94
N LYS A 227 -1.04 -16.28 14.06
CA LYS A 227 -0.64 -15.09 14.80
C LYS A 227 0.04 -14.08 13.87
N LEU A 228 -0.26 -12.79 14.04
CA LEU A 228 0.41 -11.73 13.30
C LEU A 228 1.89 -11.66 13.68
N PRO A 229 2.77 -11.39 12.71
CA PRO A 229 4.17 -11.10 12.99
C PRO A 229 4.33 -9.73 13.65
N ARG A 230 5.54 -9.47 14.15
CA ARG A 230 5.95 -8.18 14.68
C ARG A 230 6.92 -7.49 13.71
N MET A 231 6.65 -6.25 13.35
CA MET A 231 7.60 -5.41 12.66
C MET A 231 8.40 -4.60 13.69
N VAL A 232 9.70 -4.76 13.69
CA VAL A 232 10.64 -3.96 14.46
C VAL A 232 11.29 -2.95 13.53
N ILE A 233 11.19 -1.67 13.88
CA ILE A 233 11.79 -0.57 13.13
C ILE A 233 12.93 -0.01 13.97
N ASN A 234 14.07 0.27 13.34
CA ASN A 234 15.24 0.87 13.99
C ASN A 234 14.84 2.19 14.68
N PRO A 235 14.89 2.28 16.02
CA PRO A 235 14.40 3.44 16.76
C PRO A 235 15.29 4.70 16.59
N GLU A 236 16.51 4.55 16.09
CA GLU A 236 17.44 5.66 15.88
C GLU A 236 17.06 6.51 14.65
N VAL A 237 16.23 5.99 13.74
CA VAL A 237 15.81 6.72 12.55
C VAL A 237 14.65 7.65 12.90
N ASN A 238 14.88 8.96 12.76
CA ASN A 238 13.96 10.04 13.13
C ASN A 238 13.56 10.93 11.94
N ASP A 239 13.96 10.57 10.74
CA ASP A 239 13.65 11.25 9.48
C ASP A 239 13.05 10.22 8.50
N ILE A 240 11.83 10.49 8.02
CA ILE A 240 11.06 9.57 7.16
C ILE A 240 11.79 9.21 5.85
N PHE A 241 12.69 10.07 5.39
CA PHE A 241 13.43 9.89 4.14
C PHE A 241 14.77 9.16 4.32
N LYS A 242 15.17 8.85 5.56
CA LYS A 242 16.46 8.21 5.86
C LYS A 242 16.39 6.73 6.14
N PHE A 243 15.19 6.18 6.22
CA PHE A 243 15.03 4.73 6.37
C PHE A 243 15.69 3.96 5.24
N GLN A 244 16.36 2.86 5.60
CA GLN A 244 16.94 1.88 4.70
C GLN A 244 16.28 0.52 4.92
N TYR A 245 16.48 -0.42 4.02
CA TYR A 245 15.89 -1.75 4.13
C TYR A 245 16.29 -2.46 5.43
N GLU A 246 17.52 -2.26 5.88
CA GLU A 246 18.12 -2.86 7.07
C GLU A 246 17.52 -2.34 8.39
N ASP A 247 16.77 -1.24 8.35
CA ASP A 247 16.07 -0.68 9.50
C ASP A 247 14.79 -1.43 9.87
N PHE A 248 14.39 -2.42 9.06
CA PHE A 248 13.15 -3.20 9.24
C PHE A 248 13.47 -4.66 9.51
N GLN A 249 13.02 -5.16 10.66
CA GLN A 249 13.13 -6.58 11.02
C GLN A 249 11.75 -7.16 11.27
N LEU A 250 11.41 -8.22 10.53
CA LEU A 250 10.17 -8.97 10.75
C LEU A 250 10.45 -10.14 11.67
N GLU A 251 9.71 -10.22 12.77
CA GLU A 251 9.80 -11.29 13.77
C GLU A 251 8.51 -12.12 13.78
N ASP A 252 8.64 -13.41 14.13
CA ASP A 252 7.52 -14.34 14.32
C ASP A 252 6.63 -14.51 13.07
N TYR A 253 7.17 -14.38 11.86
CA TYR A 253 6.39 -14.58 10.65
C TYR A 253 6.33 -16.06 10.25
N ASP A 254 5.19 -16.70 10.53
CA ASP A 254 4.91 -18.11 10.23
C ASP A 254 3.74 -18.23 9.24
N PRO A 255 3.94 -17.95 7.94
CA PRO A 255 2.87 -18.04 6.94
C PRO A 255 2.72 -19.46 6.38
N TYR A 256 1.54 -19.76 5.84
CA TYR A 256 1.41 -20.85 4.88
C TYR A 256 2.23 -20.57 3.62
N PRO A 257 2.56 -21.63 2.83
CA PRO A 257 3.25 -21.46 1.57
C PRO A 257 2.60 -20.42 0.65
N ALA A 258 3.39 -19.76 -0.18
CA ALA A 258 2.90 -18.82 -1.18
C ALA A 258 1.92 -19.49 -2.13
N ILE A 259 0.93 -18.71 -2.59
CA ILE A 259 0.01 -19.11 -3.67
C ILE A 259 0.32 -18.21 -4.85
N LYS A 260 0.74 -18.81 -5.97
CA LYS A 260 1.08 -18.07 -7.19
C LYS A 260 -0.19 -17.61 -7.91
N GLY A 261 -0.18 -16.42 -8.46
CA GLY A 261 -1.18 -15.88 -9.37
C GLY A 261 -0.51 -15.20 -10.56
N VAL A 262 -1.20 -15.15 -11.68
CA VAL A 262 -0.74 -14.46 -12.89
C VAL A 262 -1.27 -13.03 -12.85
N VAL A 263 -0.40 -12.05 -13.08
CA VAL A 263 -0.79 -10.63 -13.14
C VAL A 263 -1.65 -10.41 -14.38
N SER A 264 -2.78 -9.72 -14.21
CA SER A 264 -3.64 -9.29 -15.31
C SER A 264 -3.24 -7.86 -15.72
N VAL A 265 -2.76 -7.67 -16.95
CA VAL A 265 -2.20 -6.41 -17.48
C VAL A 265 -2.90 -5.95 -18.76
#